data_4ca0685d6812151378235b2190955ebd
#
_entry.id   4ca0685d6812151378235b2190955ebd
#
_cell.length_a   1.000
_cell.length_b   1.000
_cell.length_c   1.000
_cell.angle_alpha   90.00
_cell.angle_beta   90.00
_cell.angle_gamma   90.00
#
_symmetry.space_group_name_H-M   'P 1'
#
loop_
_entity.id
_entity.type
_entity.pdbx_description
1 polymer ?
#
loop_
_entity_poly.entity_id
_entity_poly.type
_entity_poly.pdbx_seq_one_letter_code
_entity_poly.pdbx_strand_id
1 'polypeptide(L)'
;MAIITDVRVRQPLKDDLVGRRFTVTGIGSGFEGTIGIRLLDRRGDVLAQTSAQSAGGMAAVGEFSTEVRVTSPPPAGTRVTLQVFGDNPGLPDEGPDPGFNLREVSVIMFPDLQGWLLYRVERGDTLTGIVRKTRPFGRTTVKQIVAANPRITDPDRIETGWRLRIPLRD
;
A
#
# COMPACT_ATOMS: atom_id res chain seq x y z
N MET A 1 -13.00 0.55 34.77
CA MET A 1 -13.37 0.21 33.38
C MET A 1 -12.16 0.47 32.49
N ALA A 2 -11.69 -0.53 31.77
CA ALA A 2 -10.57 -0.37 30.82
C ALA A 2 -11.14 -0.17 29.41
N ILE A 3 -10.85 0.99 28.80
CA ILE A 3 -11.17 1.26 27.39
C ILE A 3 -10.04 0.70 26.54
N ILE A 4 -10.35 -0.15 25.58
CA ILE A 4 -9.39 -0.74 24.66
C ILE A 4 -9.51 -0.01 23.32
N THR A 5 -8.37 0.42 22.82
CA THR A 5 -8.24 1.04 21.49
C THR A 5 -7.81 -0.02 20.45
N ASP A 6 -8.10 0.19 19.18
CA ASP A 6 -7.67 -0.67 18.09
C ASP A 6 -7.45 0.14 16.81
N VAL A 7 -6.62 -0.38 15.91
CA VAL A 7 -6.44 0.12 14.55
C VAL A 7 -6.40 -1.07 13.61
N ARG A 8 -7.21 -1.03 12.55
CA ARG A 8 -7.22 -2.03 11.48
C ARG A 8 -7.26 -1.35 10.12
N VAL A 9 -6.34 -1.71 9.26
CA VAL A 9 -6.29 -1.22 7.89
C VAL A 9 -7.13 -2.14 7.01
N ARG A 10 -8.08 -1.57 6.27
CA ARG A 10 -8.92 -2.29 5.28
C ARG A 10 -8.35 -2.15 3.88
N GLN A 11 -7.70 -1.02 3.58
CA GLN A 11 -7.07 -0.72 2.29
C GLN A 11 -5.94 0.29 2.50
N PRO A 12 -4.77 0.13 1.82
CA PRO A 12 -4.40 -1.03 1.01
C PRO A 12 -4.10 -2.28 1.85
N LEU A 13 -4.13 -3.44 1.22
CA LEU A 13 -3.68 -4.70 1.81
C LEU A 13 -2.21 -4.97 1.46
N LYS A 14 -1.63 -5.98 2.14
CA LYS A 14 -0.26 -6.42 1.85
C LYS A 14 -0.09 -6.74 0.36
N ASP A 15 1.01 -6.26 -0.20
CA ASP A 15 1.39 -6.42 -1.61
C ASP A 15 0.47 -5.72 -2.62
N ASP A 16 -0.47 -4.86 -2.18
CA ASP A 16 -1.25 -4.05 -3.11
C ASP A 16 -0.36 -3.09 -3.88
N LEU A 17 -0.76 -2.83 -5.13
CA LEU A 17 -0.13 -1.83 -5.97
C LEU A 17 -0.73 -0.46 -5.66
N VAL A 18 0.12 0.50 -5.35
CA VAL A 18 -0.30 1.87 -5.05
C VAL A 18 0.38 2.86 -5.98
N GLY A 19 -0.36 3.87 -6.38
CA GLY A 19 0.17 4.98 -7.17
C GLY A 19 0.79 6.08 -6.30
N ARG A 20 1.16 7.19 -6.92
CA ARG A 20 1.60 8.43 -6.25
C ARG A 20 0.53 8.98 -5.29
N ARG A 21 -0.74 8.71 -5.58
CA ARG A 21 -1.90 9.03 -4.74
C ARG A 21 -2.70 7.77 -4.54
N PHE A 22 -3.04 7.48 -3.31
CA PHE A 22 -3.87 6.33 -3.00
C PHE A 22 -4.64 6.56 -1.70
N THR A 23 -5.78 5.91 -1.58
CA THR A 23 -6.63 6.00 -0.40
C THR A 23 -6.22 4.97 0.63
N VAL A 24 -6.19 5.39 1.90
CA VAL A 24 -6.05 4.51 3.07
C VAL A 24 -7.37 4.54 3.82
N THR A 25 -7.93 3.36 4.07
CA THR A 25 -9.17 3.20 4.83
C THR A 25 -9.03 2.16 5.91
N GLY A 26 -9.82 2.30 6.94
CA GLY A 26 -9.83 1.34 8.04
C GLY A 26 -10.83 1.69 9.13
N ILE A 27 -10.60 1.08 10.28
CA ILE A 27 -11.25 1.46 11.54
C ILE A 27 -10.16 1.69 12.58
N GLY A 28 -10.37 2.64 13.46
CA GLY A 28 -9.39 2.91 14.51
C GLY A 28 -9.85 3.94 15.52
N SER A 29 -9.07 4.06 16.56
CA SER A 29 -9.18 5.09 17.57
C SER A 29 -7.80 5.66 17.91
N GLY A 30 -7.75 6.93 18.22
CA GLY A 30 -6.55 7.64 18.59
C GLY A 30 -6.89 8.83 19.50
N PHE A 31 -5.89 9.58 19.90
CA PHE A 31 -6.11 10.80 20.66
C PHE A 31 -6.98 11.77 19.84
N GLU A 32 -8.06 12.26 20.43
CA GLU A 32 -9.08 13.08 19.76
C GLU A 32 -9.65 12.47 18.46
N GLY A 33 -9.58 11.15 18.32
CA GLY A 33 -10.03 10.43 17.11
C GLY A 33 -9.04 10.50 15.96
N THR A 34 -7.85 11.02 16.15
CA THR A 34 -6.85 11.16 15.10
C THR A 34 -6.13 9.85 14.81
N ILE A 35 -6.09 9.49 13.56
CA ILE A 35 -5.33 8.35 13.02
C ILE A 35 -4.14 8.91 12.23
N GLY A 36 -2.94 8.63 12.71
CA GLY A 36 -1.70 9.00 12.01
C GLY A 36 -1.36 8.00 10.92
N ILE A 37 -0.82 8.50 9.81
CA ILE A 37 -0.45 7.69 8.65
C ILE A 37 0.91 8.17 8.15
N ARG A 38 1.86 7.24 8.03
CA ARG A 38 3.18 7.48 7.44
C ARG A 38 3.46 6.45 6.36
N LEU A 39 4.11 6.88 5.30
CA LEU A 39 4.66 6.00 4.28
C LEU A 39 6.18 6.08 4.35
N LEU A 40 6.83 4.94 4.54
CA LEU A 40 8.27 4.84 4.70
C LEU A 40 8.91 4.11 3.51
N ASP A 41 10.10 4.52 3.16
CA ASP A 41 10.95 3.77 2.25
C ASP A 41 11.61 2.56 2.95
N ARG A 42 12.48 1.83 2.23
CA ARG A 42 13.21 0.67 2.78
C ARG A 42 14.24 1.02 3.86
N ARG A 43 14.64 2.30 3.95
CA ARG A 43 15.60 2.79 4.95
C ARG A 43 14.89 3.30 6.20
N GLY A 44 13.56 3.43 6.13
CA GLY A 44 12.75 4.03 7.18
C GLY A 44 12.55 5.53 7.03
N ASP A 45 13.00 6.12 5.91
CA ASP A 45 12.78 7.54 5.63
C ASP A 45 11.33 7.80 5.25
N VAL A 46 10.76 8.90 5.76
CA VAL A 46 9.37 9.26 5.54
C VAL A 46 9.20 9.82 4.12
N LEU A 47 8.43 9.11 3.28
CA LEU A 47 8.06 9.54 1.93
C LEU A 47 6.81 10.42 1.90
N ALA A 48 5.89 10.17 2.83
CA ALA A 48 4.65 10.94 3.00
C ALA A 48 4.11 10.76 4.42
N GLN A 49 3.45 11.79 4.92
CA GLN A 49 2.74 11.76 6.19
C GLN A 49 1.43 12.51 6.07
N THR A 50 0.38 11.95 6.67
CA THR A 50 -0.95 12.56 6.75
C THR A 50 -1.69 12.03 7.96
N SER A 51 -2.91 12.49 8.17
CA SER A 51 -3.80 11.98 9.20
C SER A 51 -5.23 11.86 8.69
N ALA A 52 -6.05 11.14 9.44
CA ALA A 52 -7.48 11.03 9.23
C ALA A 52 -8.21 11.21 10.54
N GLN A 53 -9.47 11.64 10.49
CA GLN A 53 -10.37 11.60 11.64
C GLN A 53 -11.19 10.31 11.62
N SER A 54 -11.19 9.63 12.75
CA SER A 54 -12.05 8.49 12.99
C SER A 54 -13.46 8.95 13.34
N ALA A 55 -14.46 8.33 12.74
CA ALA A 55 -15.86 8.58 13.05
C ALA A 55 -16.25 8.23 14.50
N GLY A 56 -15.41 7.46 15.20
CA GLY A 56 -15.59 7.11 16.61
C GLY A 56 -15.25 8.24 17.59
N GLY A 57 -14.57 9.30 17.13
CA GLY A 57 -14.13 10.39 18.01
C GLY A 57 -13.06 9.97 19.02
N MET A 58 -13.09 10.57 20.21
CA MET A 58 -11.98 10.54 21.18
C MET A 58 -11.64 9.16 21.77
N ALA A 59 -12.59 8.25 21.90
CA ALA A 59 -12.37 7.00 22.63
C ALA A 59 -12.91 5.76 21.92
N ALA A 60 -13.78 5.93 20.93
CA ALA A 60 -14.40 4.82 20.24
C ALA A 60 -13.67 4.48 18.93
N VAL A 61 -13.68 3.22 18.58
CA VAL A 61 -13.22 2.76 17.27
C VAL A 61 -14.24 3.15 16.22
N GLY A 62 -13.83 3.91 15.22
CA GLY A 62 -14.68 4.35 14.12
C GLY A 62 -13.99 4.18 12.77
N GLU A 63 -14.74 4.36 11.70
CA GLU A 63 -14.19 4.33 10.35
C GLU A 63 -13.37 5.57 10.06
N PHE A 64 -12.29 5.40 9.30
CA PHE A 64 -11.49 6.51 8.76
C PHE A 64 -11.16 6.30 7.28
N SER A 65 -10.95 7.40 6.58
CA SER A 65 -10.50 7.41 5.19
C SER A 65 -9.68 8.68 4.93
N THR A 66 -8.55 8.53 4.25
CA THR A 66 -7.75 9.67 3.79
C THR A 66 -6.94 9.33 2.55
N GLU A 67 -6.48 10.34 1.83
CA GLU A 67 -5.59 10.19 0.69
C GLU A 67 -4.13 10.42 1.13
N VAL A 68 -3.26 9.49 0.78
CA VAL A 68 -1.81 9.65 0.88
C VAL A 68 -1.28 10.18 -0.46
N ARG A 69 -0.44 11.22 -0.41
CA ARG A 69 0.21 11.83 -1.58
C ARG A 69 1.71 11.80 -1.41
N VAL A 70 2.41 11.21 -2.39
CA VAL A 70 3.86 11.12 -2.40
C VAL A 70 4.41 12.11 -3.43
N THR A 71 5.10 13.15 -2.95
CA THR A 71 5.67 14.20 -3.81
C THR A 71 6.92 13.73 -4.55
N SER A 72 7.77 12.97 -3.88
CA SER A 72 9.02 12.40 -4.42
C SER A 72 8.97 10.88 -4.34
N PRO A 73 8.22 10.21 -5.21
CA PRO A 73 8.04 8.78 -5.13
C PRO A 73 9.32 8.03 -5.53
N PRO A 74 9.58 6.86 -4.93
CA PRO A 74 10.64 5.98 -5.36
C PRO A 74 10.33 5.37 -6.75
N PRO A 75 11.31 4.72 -7.40
CA PRO A 75 11.10 4.06 -8.69
C PRO A 75 9.96 3.03 -8.66
N ALA A 76 9.30 2.85 -9.82
CA ALA A 76 8.23 1.87 -9.98
C ALA A 76 8.65 0.45 -9.57
N GLY A 77 7.80 -0.24 -8.82
CA GLY A 77 8.05 -1.56 -8.27
C GLY A 77 8.81 -1.58 -6.95
N THR A 78 9.02 -0.41 -6.33
CA THR A 78 9.66 -0.32 -5.00
C THR A 78 8.68 -0.70 -3.91
N ARG A 79 9.10 -1.58 -2.98
CA ARG A 79 8.35 -1.84 -1.75
C ARG A 79 8.50 -0.68 -0.79
N VAL A 80 7.39 -0.27 -0.21
CA VAL A 80 7.30 0.76 0.81
C VAL A 80 6.42 0.25 1.96
N THR A 81 6.61 0.80 3.15
CA THR A 81 5.84 0.42 4.34
C THR A 81 4.87 1.52 4.70
N LEU A 82 3.58 1.20 4.69
CA LEU A 82 2.54 2.06 5.22
C LEU A 82 2.39 1.77 6.71
N GLN A 83 2.57 2.79 7.53
CA GLN A 83 2.29 2.77 8.97
C GLN A 83 0.98 3.49 9.24
N VAL A 84 0.09 2.86 10.00
CA VAL A 84 -1.19 3.42 10.45
C VAL A 84 -1.30 3.21 11.96
N PHE A 85 -1.58 4.26 12.69
CA PHE A 85 -1.58 4.22 14.15
C PHE A 85 -2.59 5.22 14.72
N GLY A 86 -3.10 4.95 15.91
CA GLY A 86 -3.82 5.93 16.70
C GLY A 86 -2.85 6.98 17.23
N ASP A 87 -3.12 8.24 16.94
CA ASP A 87 -2.25 9.31 17.36
C ASP A 87 -2.14 9.38 18.89
N ASN A 88 -1.04 9.88 19.39
CA ASN A 88 -0.83 10.15 20.82
C ASN A 88 -1.02 11.65 21.11
N PRO A 89 -1.11 12.06 22.40
CA PRO A 89 -1.31 13.46 22.76
C PRO A 89 -0.19 14.42 22.31
N GLY A 90 0.91 13.89 21.77
CA GLY A 90 2.01 14.70 21.26
C GLY A 90 2.93 15.29 22.35
N LEU A 91 2.74 14.92 23.59
CA LEU A 91 3.63 15.31 24.69
C LEU A 91 4.79 14.31 24.81
N PRO A 92 6.00 14.76 25.14
CA PRO A 92 7.11 13.87 25.44
C PRO A 92 6.70 12.85 26.51
N ASP A 93 7.02 11.59 26.29
CA ASP A 93 6.75 10.47 27.21
C ASP A 93 5.27 10.03 27.36
N GLU A 94 4.33 10.56 26.59
CA GLU A 94 2.89 10.21 26.70
C GLU A 94 2.41 9.13 25.73
N GLY A 95 3.29 8.38 25.11
CA GLY A 95 2.88 7.27 24.25
C GLY A 95 3.99 6.72 23.38
N PRO A 96 3.74 5.60 22.70
CA PRO A 96 4.72 5.01 21.82
C PRO A 96 4.94 5.87 20.55
N ASP A 97 6.15 5.86 19.99
CA ASP A 97 6.45 6.42 18.67
C ASP A 97 6.24 5.31 17.61
N PRO A 98 5.48 5.55 16.56
CA PRO A 98 4.80 6.78 16.14
C PRO A 98 3.43 7.02 16.77
N GLY A 99 2.86 6.04 17.49
CA GLY A 99 1.56 6.13 18.12
C GLY A 99 1.04 4.76 18.56
N PHE A 100 -0.21 4.71 19.03
CA PHE A 100 -0.83 3.52 19.60
C PHE A 100 -1.32 2.54 18.50
N ASN A 101 -1.30 1.25 18.81
CA ASN A 101 -1.85 0.19 17.93
C ASN A 101 -1.27 0.21 16.52
N LEU A 102 0.01 0.48 16.37
CA LEU A 102 0.70 0.53 15.09
C LEU A 102 0.39 -0.69 14.22
N ARG A 103 -0.02 -0.43 12.99
CA ARG A 103 -0.17 -1.41 11.91
C ARG A 103 0.75 -1.06 10.77
N GLU A 104 1.47 -2.06 10.28
CA GLU A 104 2.34 -1.91 9.14
C GLU A 104 1.83 -2.76 7.98
N VAL A 105 1.73 -2.14 6.81
CA VAL A 105 1.30 -2.78 5.57
C VAL A 105 2.36 -2.55 4.51
N SER A 106 2.98 -3.64 4.03
CA SER A 106 3.93 -3.56 2.92
C SER A 106 3.17 -3.49 1.60
N VAL A 107 3.37 -2.42 0.84
CA VAL A 107 2.75 -2.18 -0.47
C VAL A 107 3.80 -1.95 -1.55
N ILE A 108 3.42 -1.98 -2.81
CA ILE A 108 4.33 -1.85 -3.95
C ILE A 108 3.99 -0.56 -4.70
N MET A 109 4.92 0.39 -4.70
CA MET A 109 4.75 1.70 -5.33
C MET A 109 4.97 1.64 -6.84
N PHE A 110 4.02 2.14 -7.58
CA PHE A 110 4.09 2.44 -9.00
C PHE A 110 3.62 3.88 -9.22
N PRO A 111 4.51 4.87 -9.23
CA PRO A 111 4.13 6.29 -9.23
C PRO A 111 3.15 6.70 -10.32
N ASP A 112 3.30 6.11 -11.51
CA ASP A 112 2.49 6.43 -12.69
C ASP A 112 1.43 5.34 -12.97
N LEU A 113 1.00 4.64 -11.91
CA LEU A 113 0.00 3.58 -12.01
C LEU A 113 -1.35 4.15 -12.43
N GLN A 114 -1.85 3.73 -13.57
CA GLN A 114 -3.22 4.00 -14.01
C GLN A 114 -4.20 2.91 -13.55
N GLY A 115 -3.69 1.71 -13.39
CA GLY A 115 -4.42 0.52 -12.99
C GLY A 115 -3.60 -0.73 -13.32
N TRP A 116 -4.21 -1.88 -13.20
CA TRP A 116 -3.58 -3.15 -13.62
C TRP A 116 -4.60 -4.09 -14.23
N LEU A 117 -4.13 -4.94 -15.16
CA LEU A 117 -4.91 -6.06 -15.64
C LEU A 117 -4.69 -7.27 -14.75
N LEU A 118 -5.71 -8.08 -14.57
CA LEU A 118 -5.57 -9.46 -14.10
C LEU A 118 -5.43 -10.37 -15.32
N TYR A 119 -4.23 -10.93 -15.50
CA TYR A 119 -3.90 -11.82 -16.60
C TYR A 119 -3.77 -13.26 -16.10
N ARG A 120 -4.47 -14.19 -16.74
CA ARG A 120 -4.30 -15.62 -16.48
C ARG A 120 -3.27 -16.18 -17.46
N VAL A 121 -2.18 -16.74 -16.91
CA VAL A 121 -1.11 -17.35 -17.71
C VAL A 121 -1.65 -18.54 -18.50
N GLU A 122 -1.43 -18.53 -19.79
CA GLU A 122 -1.80 -19.58 -20.73
C GLU A 122 -0.58 -20.46 -21.05
N ARG A 123 -0.85 -21.66 -21.61
CA ARG A 123 0.22 -22.57 -22.02
C ARG A 123 1.10 -21.92 -23.08
N GLY A 124 2.42 -21.91 -22.86
CA GLY A 124 3.40 -21.32 -23.75
C GLY A 124 3.63 -19.82 -23.56
N ASP A 125 2.97 -19.18 -22.58
CA ASP A 125 3.26 -17.81 -22.24
C ASP A 125 4.65 -17.63 -21.63
N THR A 126 5.24 -16.49 -21.97
CA THR A 126 6.42 -15.93 -21.31
C THR A 126 6.09 -14.52 -20.86
N LEU A 127 6.82 -13.99 -19.86
CA LEU A 127 6.60 -12.61 -19.42
C LEU A 127 6.79 -11.60 -20.54
N THR A 128 7.77 -11.81 -21.42
CA THR A 128 7.98 -10.98 -22.62
C THR A 128 6.78 -11.06 -23.57
N GLY A 129 6.22 -12.26 -23.76
CA GLY A 129 5.01 -12.47 -24.55
C GLY A 129 3.81 -11.73 -23.96
N ILE A 130 3.64 -11.79 -22.64
CA ILE A 130 2.56 -11.10 -21.91
C ILE A 130 2.70 -9.58 -22.05
N VAL A 131 3.90 -9.01 -21.89
CA VAL A 131 4.16 -7.59 -22.14
C VAL A 131 3.70 -7.16 -23.53
N ARG A 132 3.99 -7.97 -24.56
CA ARG A 132 3.57 -7.68 -25.94
C ARG A 132 2.05 -7.77 -26.11
N LYS A 133 1.42 -8.81 -25.54
CA LYS A 133 -0.04 -9.02 -25.61
C LYS A 133 -0.82 -7.89 -24.89
N THR A 134 -0.29 -7.36 -23.82
CA THR A 134 -0.97 -6.34 -23.00
C THR A 134 -0.70 -4.90 -23.44
N ARG A 135 0.22 -4.68 -24.39
CA ARG A 135 0.60 -3.35 -24.89
C ARG A 135 -0.56 -2.48 -25.38
N PRO A 136 -1.65 -3.01 -26.01
CA PRO A 136 -2.80 -2.19 -26.39
C PRO A 136 -3.53 -1.53 -25.22
N PHE A 137 -3.36 -2.03 -24.00
CA PHE A 137 -4.02 -1.52 -22.79
C PHE A 137 -3.16 -0.55 -21.99
N GLY A 138 -1.87 -0.44 -22.28
CA GLY A 138 -0.93 0.42 -21.60
C GLY A 138 0.50 -0.15 -21.61
N ARG A 139 1.44 0.64 -21.08
CA ARG A 139 2.85 0.25 -21.03
C ARG A 139 3.16 -0.50 -19.74
N THR A 140 3.92 -1.58 -19.88
CA THR A 140 4.52 -2.32 -18.78
C THR A 140 5.85 -2.93 -19.23
N THR A 141 6.63 -3.46 -18.29
CA THR A 141 7.87 -4.19 -18.56
C THR A 141 7.89 -5.49 -17.77
N VAL A 142 8.70 -6.45 -18.20
CA VAL A 142 8.92 -7.71 -17.45
C VAL A 142 9.29 -7.42 -15.99
N LYS A 143 10.23 -6.49 -15.77
CA LYS A 143 10.65 -6.07 -14.42
C LYS A 143 9.47 -5.57 -13.56
N GLN A 144 8.56 -4.82 -14.16
CA GLN A 144 7.38 -4.30 -13.47
C GLN A 144 6.36 -5.40 -13.16
N ILE A 145 6.15 -6.34 -14.09
CA ILE A 145 5.30 -7.50 -13.83
C ILE A 145 5.86 -8.34 -12.67
N VAL A 146 7.17 -8.62 -12.67
CA VAL A 146 7.82 -9.34 -11.57
C VAL A 146 7.65 -8.59 -10.26
N ALA A 147 7.91 -7.29 -10.22
CA ALA A 147 7.76 -6.47 -9.02
C ALA A 147 6.30 -6.44 -8.49
N ALA A 148 5.32 -6.43 -9.40
CA ALA A 148 3.89 -6.43 -9.04
C ALA A 148 3.39 -7.80 -8.54
N ASN A 149 4.16 -8.86 -8.75
CA ASN A 149 3.75 -10.24 -8.45
C ASN A 149 4.81 -10.96 -7.61
N PRO A 150 4.82 -10.80 -6.28
CA PRO A 150 5.83 -11.38 -5.39
C PRO A 150 5.99 -12.89 -5.48
N ARG A 151 5.00 -13.60 -6.02
CA ARG A 151 5.09 -15.04 -6.29
C ARG A 151 6.08 -15.40 -7.40
N ILE A 152 6.42 -14.46 -8.29
CA ILE A 152 7.40 -14.68 -9.34
C ILE A 152 8.80 -14.54 -8.72
N THR A 153 9.41 -15.66 -8.43
CA THR A 153 10.79 -15.73 -7.90
C THR A 153 11.83 -15.86 -9.02
N ASP A 154 11.40 -16.43 -10.15
CA ASP A 154 12.21 -16.61 -11.36
C ASP A 154 11.40 -16.10 -12.57
N PRO A 155 11.87 -15.04 -13.27
CA PRO A 155 11.17 -14.48 -14.42
C PRO A 155 11.00 -15.46 -15.59
N ASP A 156 11.84 -16.49 -15.69
CA ASP A 156 11.78 -17.48 -16.75
C ASP A 156 10.84 -18.66 -16.40
N ARG A 157 10.29 -18.65 -15.20
CA ARG A 157 9.41 -19.71 -14.69
C ARG A 157 8.08 -19.15 -14.21
N ILE A 158 7.12 -19.11 -15.15
CA ILE A 158 5.71 -18.85 -14.84
C ILE A 158 4.87 -20.07 -15.20
N GLU A 159 3.84 -20.34 -14.40
CA GLU A 159 3.03 -21.55 -14.58
C GLU A 159 1.66 -21.21 -15.16
N THR A 160 1.20 -22.07 -16.07
CA THR A 160 -0.15 -22.00 -16.63
C THR A 160 -1.19 -21.95 -15.52
N GLY A 161 -2.14 -21.04 -15.65
CA GLY A 161 -3.21 -20.83 -14.68
C GLY A 161 -2.88 -19.78 -13.60
N TRP A 162 -1.64 -19.35 -13.44
CA TRP A 162 -1.34 -18.24 -12.53
C TRP A 162 -2.09 -16.98 -12.93
N ARG A 163 -2.53 -16.25 -11.92
CA ARG A 163 -3.16 -14.93 -12.09
C ARG A 163 -2.11 -13.89 -11.76
N LEU A 164 -1.73 -13.10 -12.74
CA LEU A 164 -0.72 -12.06 -12.62
C LEU A 164 -1.37 -10.67 -12.70
N ARG A 165 -0.89 -9.76 -11.87
CA ARG A 165 -1.20 -8.33 -11.98
C ARG A 165 -0.23 -7.71 -12.98
N ILE A 166 -0.75 -7.10 -14.03
CA ILE A 166 0.02 -6.41 -15.06
C ILE A 166 -0.17 -4.90 -14.82
N PRO A 167 0.79 -4.22 -14.18
CA PRO A 167 0.67 -2.79 -13.93
C PRO A 167 0.69 -2.02 -15.25
N LEU A 168 -0.23 -1.11 -15.42
CA LEU A 168 -0.36 -0.26 -16.60
C LEU A 168 0.00 1.17 -16.26
N ARG A 169 0.72 1.81 -17.19
CA ARG A 169 1.04 3.23 -17.18
C ARG A 169 0.99 3.79 -18.59
N ASP A 170 0.95 5.10 -18.73
CA ASP A 170 1.04 5.81 -20.04
C ASP A 170 2.34 5.56 -20.78
#